data_189b44d4b8da675b6d4c32b7aa1b2e4c
#
_entry.id   189b44d4b8da675b6d4c32b7aa1b2e4c
#
_cell.length_a   1.000
_cell.length_b   1.000
_cell.length_c   1.000
_cell.angle_alpha   90.00
_cell.angle_beta   90.00
_cell.angle_gamma   90.00
#
_symmetry.space_group_name_H-M   'P 1'
#
loop_
_entity.id
_entity.type
_entity.pdbx_description
1 polymer ?
#
loop_
_entity_poly.entity_id
_entity_poly.type
_entity_poly.pdbx_seq_one_letter_code
_entity_poly.pdbx_strand_id
1 'polypeptide(L)'
;MLRRIESAGTAALQCLVALLGLPAWVMEAAGAFGQSGESERTARSIALFREAGKVLQHPRCLNCHPVGDRPTQTDRMMPHRPMVIRGVDGHGAPGLPCNACHHAANHEESGVPGNAAWRLAPASMAWAGRSLGEICRQMTDPAQNGNLDPAALLKHVSENKLVGWAWAPGGKRTPAPGTQDEFGAQMQAWFESGAVCPAE
;
A
#
# COMPACT_ATOMS: atom_id res chain seq x y z
N MET A 1 -8.67 -74.90 -16.90
CA MET A 1 -7.23 -74.82 -17.25
C MET A 1 -6.69 -73.51 -16.64
N LEU A 2 -6.01 -73.71 -15.49
CA LEU A 2 -5.34 -72.64 -14.75
C LEU A 2 -3.99 -72.35 -15.39
N ARG A 3 -3.66 -71.08 -15.57
CA ARG A 3 -2.27 -70.64 -15.68
C ARG A 3 -2.01 -69.56 -14.66
N ARG A 4 -1.15 -69.84 -13.74
CA ARG A 4 -0.48 -68.92 -12.81
C ARG A 4 0.42 -68.01 -13.62
N ILE A 5 0.44 -66.74 -13.25
CA ILE A 5 1.48 -65.78 -13.67
C ILE A 5 2.18 -65.34 -12.39
N GLU A 6 3.48 -65.63 -12.34
CA GLU A 6 4.37 -65.39 -11.22
C GLU A 6 4.68 -63.87 -11.08
N SER A 7 4.78 -63.50 -9.82
CA SER A 7 5.16 -62.15 -9.38
C SER A 7 6.66 -61.91 -9.62
N ALA A 8 7.00 -60.90 -10.41
CA ALA A 8 8.35 -60.36 -10.47
C ALA A 8 8.56 -59.36 -9.35
N GLY A 9 9.52 -59.67 -8.48
CA GLY A 9 9.88 -58.85 -7.34
C GLY A 9 10.56 -57.55 -7.78
N THR A 10 10.05 -56.43 -7.30
CA THR A 10 10.73 -55.14 -7.34
C THR A 10 11.78 -55.07 -6.25
N ALA A 11 13.06 -55.14 -6.63
CA ALA A 11 14.18 -54.86 -5.75
C ALA A 11 14.16 -53.39 -5.34
N ALA A 12 13.86 -53.15 -4.07
CA ALA A 12 13.99 -51.83 -3.46
C ALA A 12 15.49 -51.51 -3.34
N LEU A 13 15.94 -50.58 -4.16
CA LEU A 13 17.27 -49.96 -4.05
C LEU A 13 17.25 -49.00 -2.85
N GLN A 14 17.67 -49.50 -1.68
CA GLN A 14 17.92 -48.67 -0.50
C GLN A 14 19.22 -47.89 -0.72
N CYS A 15 19.09 -46.63 -1.14
CA CYS A 15 20.18 -45.65 -1.01
C CYS A 15 20.42 -45.38 0.48
N LEU A 16 21.46 -45.98 1.04
CA LEU A 16 22.04 -45.59 2.32
C LEU A 16 22.67 -44.19 2.11
N VAL A 17 21.96 -43.15 2.47
CA VAL A 17 22.55 -41.82 2.69
C VAL A 17 23.29 -41.95 4.02
N ALA A 18 24.61 -42.06 3.94
CA ALA A 18 25.49 -41.90 5.09
C ALA A 18 25.33 -40.47 5.61
N LEU A 19 24.56 -40.28 6.66
CA LEU A 19 24.54 -39.06 7.46
C LEU A 19 25.92 -38.93 8.10
N LEU A 20 26.81 -38.22 7.41
CA LEU A 20 28.00 -37.65 8.04
C LEU A 20 27.47 -36.73 9.11
N GLY A 21 27.58 -37.12 10.38
CA GLY A 21 27.15 -36.34 11.52
C GLY A 21 27.93 -35.04 11.59
N LEU A 22 27.35 -33.98 11.04
CA LEU A 22 27.87 -32.65 11.29
C LEU A 22 27.66 -32.36 12.78
N PRO A 23 28.67 -31.86 13.48
CA PRO A 23 28.55 -31.60 14.91
C PRO A 23 27.44 -30.53 15.16
N ALA A 24 26.68 -30.71 16.24
CA ALA A 24 25.51 -29.88 16.56
C ALA A 24 25.77 -28.38 16.49
N TRP A 25 26.99 -27.91 16.80
CA TRP A 25 27.37 -26.53 16.72
C TRP A 25 27.37 -25.92 15.29
N VAL A 26 27.49 -26.73 14.23
CA VAL A 26 27.37 -26.26 12.83
C VAL A 26 25.92 -25.96 12.49
N MET A 27 24.96 -26.69 13.05
CA MET A 27 23.52 -26.45 12.84
C MET A 27 23.03 -25.22 13.59
N GLU A 28 23.55 -24.95 14.81
CA GLU A 28 23.21 -23.76 15.58
C GLU A 28 23.74 -22.46 14.91
N ALA A 29 24.94 -22.49 14.34
CA ALA A 29 25.51 -21.34 13.63
C ALA A 29 24.68 -20.99 12.37
N ALA A 30 24.25 -21.97 11.60
CA ALA A 30 23.43 -21.74 10.40
C ALA A 30 22.04 -21.13 10.76
N GLY A 31 21.44 -21.53 11.87
CA GLY A 31 20.19 -20.95 12.39
C GLY A 31 20.33 -19.48 12.82
N ALA A 32 21.45 -19.14 13.48
CA ALA A 32 21.71 -17.78 13.94
C ALA A 32 21.91 -16.77 12.79
N PHE A 33 22.62 -17.15 11.72
CA PHE A 33 22.79 -16.31 10.52
C PHE A 33 21.48 -16.10 9.75
N GLY A 34 20.61 -17.09 9.67
CA GLY A 34 19.29 -16.97 9.04
C GLY A 34 18.37 -16.00 9.78
N GLN A 35 18.34 -16.07 11.10
CA GLN A 35 17.51 -15.22 11.96
C GLN A 35 17.96 -13.74 11.94
N SER A 36 19.28 -13.48 11.92
CA SER A 36 19.78 -12.11 11.84
C SER A 36 19.39 -11.43 10.51
N GLY A 37 19.53 -12.12 9.39
CA GLY A 37 19.17 -11.58 8.08
C GLY A 37 17.67 -11.32 7.91
N GLU A 38 16.80 -12.14 8.50
CA GLU A 38 15.35 -11.90 8.50
C GLU A 38 14.96 -10.74 9.39
N SER A 39 15.56 -10.62 10.56
CA SER A 39 15.35 -9.48 11.46
C SER A 39 15.76 -8.15 10.83
N GLU A 40 16.92 -8.10 10.16
CA GLU A 40 17.40 -6.93 9.45
C GLU A 40 16.48 -6.54 8.28
N ARG A 41 16.00 -7.51 7.51
CA ARG A 41 15.05 -7.28 6.41
C ARG A 41 13.73 -6.71 6.94
N THR A 42 13.20 -7.28 8.00
CA THR A 42 11.99 -6.79 8.69
C THR A 42 12.17 -5.36 9.17
N ALA A 43 13.26 -5.07 9.86
CA ALA A 43 13.58 -3.72 10.35
C ALA A 43 13.70 -2.71 9.20
N ARG A 44 14.35 -3.09 8.10
CA ARG A 44 14.46 -2.27 6.88
C ARG A 44 13.09 -2.00 6.27
N SER A 45 12.25 -3.02 6.14
CA SER A 45 10.90 -2.87 5.59
C SER A 45 10.07 -1.89 6.41
N ILE A 46 10.07 -2.04 7.72
CA ILE A 46 9.38 -1.11 8.63
C ILE A 46 9.93 0.33 8.51
N ALA A 47 11.25 0.49 8.40
CA ALA A 47 11.87 1.81 8.24
C ALA A 47 11.45 2.48 6.92
N LEU A 48 11.38 1.73 5.82
CA LEU A 48 10.90 2.20 4.52
C LEU A 48 9.45 2.69 4.63
N PHE A 49 8.57 1.93 5.27
CA PHE A 49 7.18 2.34 5.41
C PHE A 49 7.02 3.56 6.34
N ARG A 50 7.82 3.67 7.40
CA ARG A 50 7.84 4.86 8.26
C ARG A 50 8.24 6.12 7.49
N GLU A 51 9.18 6.02 6.58
CA GLU A 51 9.55 7.14 5.72
C GLU A 51 8.41 7.50 4.75
N ALA A 52 7.76 6.50 4.14
CA ALA A 52 6.55 6.70 3.34
C ALA A 52 5.42 7.37 4.13
N GLY A 53 5.37 7.17 5.43
CA GLY A 53 4.41 7.80 6.35
C GLY A 53 4.39 9.31 6.28
N LYS A 54 5.50 9.97 5.97
CA LYS A 54 5.57 11.42 5.77
C LYS A 54 4.65 11.91 4.64
N VAL A 55 4.48 11.08 3.62
CA VAL A 55 3.56 11.33 2.51
C VAL A 55 2.15 10.87 2.85
N LEU A 56 1.99 9.63 3.32
CA LEU A 56 0.68 9.02 3.60
C LEU A 56 -0.14 9.81 4.64
N GLN A 57 0.54 10.38 5.64
CA GLN A 57 -0.09 11.20 6.68
C GLN A 57 -0.10 12.71 6.35
N HIS A 58 0.33 13.09 5.15
CA HIS A 58 0.27 14.49 4.72
C HIS A 58 -1.16 14.92 4.39
N PRO A 59 -1.57 16.18 4.63
CA PRO A 59 -2.92 16.66 4.31
C PRO A 59 -3.37 16.41 2.87
N ARG A 60 -2.44 16.35 1.90
CA ARG A 60 -2.77 16.05 0.48
C ARG A 60 -3.33 14.64 0.31
N CYS A 61 -2.90 13.69 1.12
CA CYS A 61 -3.44 12.33 1.13
C CYS A 61 -4.68 12.23 2.03
N LEU A 62 -4.58 12.74 3.25
CA LEU A 62 -5.64 12.62 4.26
C LEU A 62 -6.94 13.33 3.87
N ASN A 63 -6.89 14.42 3.10
CA ASN A 63 -8.09 15.12 2.62
C ASN A 63 -8.97 14.23 1.71
N CYS A 64 -8.36 13.29 0.95
CA CYS A 64 -9.06 12.33 0.10
C CYS A 64 -9.31 11.00 0.80
N HIS A 65 -8.68 10.76 1.96
CA HIS A 65 -8.82 9.58 2.81
C HIS A 65 -9.49 9.93 4.17
N PRO A 66 -10.64 10.63 4.19
CA PRO A 66 -11.28 11.08 5.42
C PRO A 66 -11.94 9.93 6.18
N VAL A 67 -12.14 10.13 7.47
CA VAL A 67 -13.08 9.31 8.25
C VAL A 67 -14.49 9.73 7.89
N GLY A 68 -15.34 8.78 7.50
CA GLY A 68 -16.71 9.02 7.06
C GLY A 68 -16.79 9.55 5.63
N ASP A 69 -17.95 10.13 5.29
CA ASP A 69 -18.29 10.46 3.91
C ASP A 69 -17.94 11.89 3.48
N ARG A 70 -17.64 12.76 4.42
CA ARG A 70 -17.29 14.14 4.10
C ARG A 70 -15.79 14.30 3.90
N PRO A 71 -15.31 14.76 2.72
CA PRO A 71 -13.91 15.09 2.53
C PRO A 71 -13.47 16.26 3.42
N THR A 72 -12.18 16.36 3.65
CA THR A 72 -11.58 17.56 4.21
C THR A 72 -10.87 18.36 3.13
N GLN A 73 -10.50 19.60 3.43
CA GLN A 73 -9.82 20.51 2.52
C GLN A 73 -8.78 21.36 3.27
N THR A 74 -7.87 21.97 2.53
CA THR A 74 -6.78 22.80 3.02
C THR A 74 -5.69 22.01 3.77
N ASP A 75 -4.60 22.68 4.11
CA ASP A 75 -3.49 22.10 4.89
C ASP A 75 -3.88 21.83 6.35
N ARG A 76 -4.97 22.45 6.81
CA ARG A 76 -5.53 22.24 8.15
C ARG A 76 -6.62 21.16 8.20
N MET A 77 -6.86 20.45 7.09
CA MET A 77 -7.88 19.39 6.99
C MET A 77 -9.26 19.84 7.49
N MET A 78 -9.65 21.05 7.16
CA MET A 78 -10.96 21.56 7.50
C MET A 78 -12.07 20.81 6.75
N PRO A 79 -13.25 20.61 7.35
CA PRO A 79 -14.38 20.00 6.62
C PRO A 79 -14.65 20.73 5.31
N HIS A 80 -14.84 19.99 4.22
CA HIS A 80 -15.05 20.55 2.88
C HIS A 80 -16.25 21.52 2.83
N ARG A 81 -16.07 22.65 2.17
CA ARG A 81 -17.12 23.62 1.92
C ARG A 81 -17.20 23.93 0.43
N PRO A 82 -18.40 23.85 -0.17
CA PRO A 82 -19.70 23.53 0.43
C PRO A 82 -19.72 22.11 1.05
N MET A 83 -20.77 21.79 1.79
CA MET A 83 -20.94 20.44 2.32
C MET A 83 -21.20 19.47 1.17
N VAL A 84 -20.30 18.53 0.97
CA VAL A 84 -20.37 17.44 -0.01
C VAL A 84 -20.13 16.11 0.69
N ILE A 85 -20.57 15.02 0.09
CA ILE A 85 -20.38 13.66 0.60
C ILE A 85 -19.76 12.78 -0.48
N ARG A 86 -19.15 11.65 -0.07
CA ARG A 86 -18.46 10.68 -0.91
C ARG A 86 -19.31 10.21 -2.11
N GLY A 87 -20.59 9.90 -1.90
CA GLY A 87 -21.41 9.20 -2.90
C GLY A 87 -20.99 7.73 -3.09
N VAL A 88 -21.61 7.05 -4.04
CA VAL A 88 -21.43 5.59 -4.22
C VAL A 88 -19.99 5.24 -4.60
N ASP A 89 -19.41 5.94 -5.57
CA ASP A 89 -18.09 5.61 -6.13
C ASP A 89 -16.99 6.65 -5.77
N GLY A 90 -17.22 7.42 -4.71
CA GLY A 90 -16.28 8.47 -4.31
C GLY A 90 -16.39 9.76 -5.14
N HIS A 91 -17.28 9.82 -6.14
CA HIS A 91 -17.44 10.95 -7.05
C HIS A 91 -18.44 12.02 -6.60
N GLY A 92 -18.92 11.93 -5.36
CA GLY A 92 -19.91 12.84 -4.80
C GLY A 92 -21.34 12.32 -4.93
N ALA A 93 -22.30 13.02 -4.31
CA ALA A 93 -23.70 12.67 -4.41
C ALA A 93 -24.27 12.98 -5.81
N PRO A 94 -25.32 12.27 -6.28
CA PRO A 94 -25.91 12.52 -7.59
C PRO A 94 -26.35 13.97 -7.84
N GLY A 95 -26.77 14.68 -6.79
CA GLY A 95 -27.17 16.10 -6.89
C GLY A 95 -26.01 17.09 -6.80
N LEU A 96 -24.82 16.64 -6.38
CA LEU A 96 -23.62 17.48 -6.24
C LEU A 96 -22.36 16.61 -6.43
N PRO A 97 -22.05 16.19 -7.67
CA PRO A 97 -20.86 15.43 -7.97
C PRO A 97 -19.61 16.28 -7.83
N CYS A 98 -18.47 15.66 -7.53
CA CYS A 98 -17.19 16.35 -7.35
C CYS A 98 -16.81 17.21 -8.58
N ASN A 99 -17.04 16.69 -9.79
CA ASN A 99 -16.73 17.37 -11.04
C ASN A 99 -17.62 18.58 -11.37
N ALA A 100 -18.66 18.84 -10.58
CA ALA A 100 -19.41 20.10 -10.70
C ALA A 100 -18.53 21.32 -10.38
N CYS A 101 -17.48 21.13 -9.57
CA CYS A 101 -16.53 22.18 -9.20
C CYS A 101 -15.08 21.82 -9.55
N HIS A 102 -14.71 20.52 -9.41
CA HIS A 102 -13.36 20.05 -9.68
C HIS A 102 -13.23 19.61 -11.14
N HIS A 103 -12.78 20.51 -12.00
CA HIS A 103 -12.59 20.24 -13.42
C HIS A 103 -11.26 19.52 -13.70
N ALA A 104 -10.88 19.39 -14.97
CA ALA A 104 -9.69 18.63 -15.38
C ALA A 104 -8.36 19.22 -14.90
N ALA A 105 -8.34 20.50 -14.51
CA ALA A 105 -7.16 21.20 -14.00
C ALA A 105 -7.53 22.15 -12.86
N ASN A 106 -6.52 22.57 -12.10
CA ASN A 106 -6.70 23.63 -11.10
C ASN A 106 -7.22 24.90 -11.75
N HIS A 107 -8.14 25.60 -11.08
CA HIS A 107 -8.64 26.90 -11.48
C HIS A 107 -7.98 27.96 -10.60
N GLU A 108 -7.04 28.71 -11.18
CA GLU A 108 -6.17 29.64 -10.44
C GLU A 108 -6.97 30.75 -9.72
N GLU A 109 -7.95 31.33 -10.40
CA GLU A 109 -8.71 32.49 -9.89
C GLU A 109 -9.63 32.12 -8.72
N SER A 110 -10.36 30.99 -8.82
CA SER A 110 -11.22 30.54 -7.73
C SER A 110 -10.45 29.75 -6.67
N GLY A 111 -9.25 29.31 -6.97
CA GLY A 111 -8.46 28.42 -6.11
C GLY A 111 -9.04 27.01 -5.97
N VAL A 112 -10.01 26.62 -6.80
CA VAL A 112 -10.57 25.27 -6.79
C VAL A 112 -9.56 24.29 -7.41
N PRO A 113 -9.17 23.22 -6.71
CA PRO A 113 -8.28 22.22 -7.28
C PRO A 113 -8.99 21.38 -8.34
N GLY A 114 -8.25 20.86 -9.32
CA GLY A 114 -8.83 20.06 -10.38
C GLY A 114 -7.93 18.90 -10.82
N ASN A 115 -8.59 17.84 -11.23
CA ASN A 115 -8.04 16.67 -11.92
C ASN A 115 -9.21 15.95 -12.57
N ALA A 116 -9.05 15.42 -13.79
CA ALA A 116 -10.13 14.75 -14.52
C ALA A 116 -10.71 13.52 -13.79
N ALA A 117 -9.95 12.92 -12.86
CA ALA A 117 -10.36 11.76 -12.06
C ALA A 117 -10.68 12.12 -10.60
N TRP A 118 -11.06 13.38 -10.32
CA TRP A 118 -11.28 13.85 -8.95
C TRP A 118 -12.32 13.02 -8.21
N ARG A 119 -11.90 12.37 -7.13
CA ARG A 119 -12.76 11.53 -6.29
C ARG A 119 -12.13 11.25 -4.93
N LEU A 120 -12.91 10.74 -4.00
CA LEU A 120 -12.40 10.19 -2.74
C LEU A 120 -11.92 8.76 -2.90
N ALA A 121 -11.01 8.35 -2.04
CA ALA A 121 -10.65 6.95 -1.85
C ALA A 121 -11.85 6.14 -1.33
N PRO A 122 -11.85 4.80 -1.43
CA PRO A 122 -12.86 3.96 -0.80
C PRO A 122 -13.02 4.27 0.68
N ALA A 123 -14.23 4.13 1.24
CA ALA A 123 -14.47 4.39 2.66
C ALA A 123 -13.64 3.48 3.59
N SER A 124 -13.32 2.27 3.12
CA SER A 124 -12.42 1.33 3.80
C SER A 124 -10.98 1.84 3.92
N MET A 125 -10.58 2.81 3.08
CA MET A 125 -9.26 3.45 3.08
C MET A 125 -9.29 4.80 3.81
N ALA A 126 -9.99 4.88 4.92
CA ALA A 126 -9.99 6.05 5.80
C ALA A 126 -8.70 6.10 6.63
N TRP A 127 -7.87 7.13 6.42
CA TRP A 127 -6.55 7.27 7.06
C TRP A 127 -6.48 8.36 8.11
N ALA A 128 -7.33 9.37 8.03
CA ALA A 128 -7.32 10.48 8.98
C ALA A 128 -7.48 9.97 10.42
N GLY A 129 -6.52 10.27 11.29
CA GLY A 129 -6.50 9.80 12.67
C GLY A 129 -6.05 8.35 12.88
N ARG A 130 -5.64 7.64 11.82
CA ARG A 130 -5.09 6.30 11.93
C ARG A 130 -3.59 6.34 12.23
N SER A 131 -3.12 5.32 12.96
CA SER A 131 -1.69 5.07 13.10
C SER A 131 -1.10 4.61 11.76
N LEU A 132 0.20 4.74 11.63
CA LEU A 132 0.88 4.33 10.39
C LEU A 132 0.78 2.82 10.14
N GLY A 133 0.78 2.02 11.21
CA GLY A 133 0.55 0.58 11.12
C GLY A 133 -0.84 0.23 10.64
N GLU A 134 -1.88 0.95 11.07
CA GLU A 134 -3.25 0.75 10.56
C GLU A 134 -3.35 1.10 9.08
N ILE A 135 -2.76 2.23 8.65
CA ILE A 135 -2.71 2.63 7.22
C ILE A 135 -2.03 1.54 6.39
N CYS A 136 -0.89 1.03 6.87
CA CYS A 136 -0.15 -0.05 6.21
C CYS A 136 -1.03 -1.29 6.02
N ARG A 137 -1.68 -1.75 7.06
CA ARG A 137 -2.58 -2.92 6.99
C ARG A 137 -3.75 -2.71 6.04
N GLN A 138 -4.35 -1.51 6.02
CA GLN A 138 -5.39 -1.19 5.04
C GLN A 138 -4.86 -1.24 3.60
N MET A 139 -3.67 -0.73 3.35
CA MET A 139 -3.05 -0.75 2.01
C MET A 139 -2.74 -2.17 1.53
N THR A 140 -2.38 -3.08 2.43
CA THR A 140 -2.04 -4.47 2.10
C THR A 140 -3.22 -5.43 2.11
N ASP A 141 -4.39 -5.00 2.57
CA ASP A 141 -5.61 -5.81 2.61
C ASP A 141 -6.49 -5.55 1.36
N PRO A 142 -6.60 -6.52 0.42
CA PRO A 142 -7.45 -6.36 -0.76
C PRO A 142 -8.92 -6.04 -0.44
N ALA A 143 -9.43 -6.51 0.70
CA ALA A 143 -10.81 -6.22 1.11
C ALA A 143 -11.01 -4.73 1.47
N GLN A 144 -9.94 -4.01 1.78
CA GLN A 144 -9.99 -2.61 2.17
C GLN A 144 -9.46 -1.66 1.08
N ASN A 145 -8.42 -2.06 0.33
CA ASN A 145 -7.71 -1.20 -0.60
C ASN A 145 -8.38 -1.07 -2.00
N GLY A 146 -9.60 -1.58 -2.18
CA GLY A 146 -10.27 -1.58 -3.48
C GLY A 146 -9.85 -2.75 -4.37
N ASN A 147 -9.44 -3.86 -3.77
CA ASN A 147 -9.00 -5.10 -4.43
C ASN A 147 -7.74 -4.92 -5.31
N LEU A 148 -6.84 -4.03 -4.88
CA LEU A 148 -5.55 -3.85 -5.55
C LEU A 148 -4.55 -4.88 -5.04
N ASP A 149 -3.91 -5.59 -5.97
CA ASP A 149 -2.73 -6.37 -5.69
C ASP A 149 -1.50 -5.44 -5.50
N PRO A 150 -0.35 -5.96 -5.03
CA PRO A 150 0.85 -5.13 -4.82
C PRO A 150 1.31 -4.36 -6.05
N ALA A 151 1.23 -4.95 -7.25
CA ALA A 151 1.66 -4.29 -8.49
C ALA A 151 0.69 -3.17 -8.88
N ALA A 152 -0.62 -3.40 -8.76
CA ALA A 152 -1.64 -2.38 -9.01
C ALA A 152 -1.58 -1.25 -7.97
N LEU A 153 -1.30 -1.58 -6.70
CA LEU A 153 -1.11 -0.58 -5.66
C LEU A 153 0.14 0.27 -5.91
N LEU A 154 1.26 -0.36 -6.29
CA LEU A 154 2.48 0.37 -6.67
C LEU A 154 2.20 1.31 -7.85
N LYS A 155 1.57 0.81 -8.91
CA LYS A 155 1.17 1.63 -10.05
C LYS A 155 0.23 2.78 -9.65
N HIS A 156 -0.70 2.53 -8.73
CA HIS A 156 -1.60 3.56 -8.21
C HIS A 156 -0.83 4.70 -7.54
N VAL A 157 0.15 4.40 -6.71
CA VAL A 157 0.89 5.46 -5.98
C VAL A 157 1.94 6.15 -6.84
N SER A 158 2.54 5.46 -7.82
CA SER A 158 3.63 6.00 -8.65
C SER A 158 3.19 6.67 -9.95
N GLU A 159 2.05 6.25 -10.54
CA GLU A 159 1.67 6.70 -11.89
C GLU A 159 0.30 7.39 -11.95
N ASN A 160 -0.54 7.23 -10.92
CA ASN A 160 -1.89 7.79 -10.98
C ASN A 160 -1.85 9.33 -10.89
N LYS A 161 -2.43 9.98 -11.89
CA LYS A 161 -2.43 11.46 -12.01
C LYS A 161 -3.18 12.15 -10.88
N LEU A 162 -4.23 11.53 -10.31
CA LEU A 162 -4.93 12.10 -9.16
C LEU A 162 -4.05 12.05 -7.91
N VAL A 163 -3.33 10.95 -7.70
CA VAL A 163 -2.33 10.84 -6.62
C VAL A 163 -1.20 11.84 -6.85
N GLY A 164 -0.70 11.94 -8.09
CA GLY A 164 0.36 12.88 -8.48
C GLY A 164 0.01 14.35 -8.24
N TRP A 165 -1.29 14.69 -8.24
CA TRP A 165 -1.73 16.03 -7.86
C TRP A 165 -1.24 16.44 -6.47
N ALA A 166 -1.00 15.49 -5.56
CA ALA A 166 -0.49 15.79 -4.23
C ALA A 166 0.85 16.54 -4.22
N TRP A 167 1.70 16.35 -5.23
CA TRP A 167 3.00 17.03 -5.37
C TRP A 167 2.95 18.30 -6.24
N ALA A 168 1.87 18.48 -6.98
CA ALA A 168 1.64 19.70 -7.78
C ALA A 168 0.25 20.30 -7.50
N PRO A 169 -0.12 20.58 -6.24
CA PRO A 169 -1.48 20.97 -5.86
C PRO A 169 -1.87 22.37 -6.31
N GLY A 170 -0.91 23.19 -6.72
CA GLY A 170 -1.12 24.56 -7.16
C GLY A 170 -1.56 25.54 -6.06
N GLY A 171 -1.65 26.80 -6.40
CA GLY A 171 -2.05 27.87 -5.50
C GLY A 171 -1.15 27.98 -4.25
N LYS A 172 -1.76 28.15 -3.08
CA LYS A 172 -1.06 28.26 -1.78
C LYS A 172 -1.04 26.95 -1.00
N ARG A 173 -1.29 25.81 -1.66
CA ARG A 173 -1.32 24.50 -1.00
C ARG A 173 0.09 23.97 -0.83
N THR A 174 0.42 23.50 0.39
CA THR A 174 1.70 22.83 0.62
C THR A 174 1.74 21.50 -0.14
N PRO A 175 2.70 21.25 -1.05
CA PRO A 175 2.87 19.95 -1.69
C PRO A 175 3.20 18.87 -0.69
N ALA A 176 2.93 17.60 -1.03
CA ALA A 176 3.47 16.46 -0.31
C ALA A 176 5.02 16.48 -0.38
N PRO A 177 5.72 15.91 0.61
CA PRO A 177 7.19 15.85 0.61
C PRO A 177 7.76 15.06 -0.57
N GLY A 178 8.89 15.50 -1.11
CA GLY A 178 9.58 14.86 -2.22
C GLY A 178 8.80 14.95 -3.55
N THR A 179 8.85 13.88 -4.32
CA THR A 179 8.17 13.75 -5.61
C THR A 179 7.35 12.46 -5.66
N GLN A 180 6.44 12.34 -6.63
CA GLN A 180 5.68 11.10 -6.85
C GLN A 180 6.60 9.94 -7.22
N ASP A 181 7.64 10.19 -8.01
CA ASP A 181 8.60 9.16 -8.44
C ASP A 181 9.42 8.65 -7.25
N GLU A 182 9.90 9.54 -6.37
CA GLU A 182 10.61 9.16 -5.14
C GLU A 182 9.72 8.34 -4.21
N PHE A 183 8.45 8.75 -4.05
CA PHE A 183 7.49 8.00 -3.27
C PHE A 183 7.20 6.63 -3.88
N GLY A 184 7.04 6.55 -5.20
CA GLY A 184 6.89 5.29 -5.94
C GLY A 184 8.08 4.35 -5.74
N ALA A 185 9.31 4.86 -5.90
CA ALA A 185 10.53 4.09 -5.67
C ALA A 185 10.65 3.58 -4.23
N GLN A 186 10.24 4.39 -3.26
CA GLN A 186 10.22 4.01 -1.85
C GLN A 186 9.20 2.91 -1.56
N MET A 187 8.00 3.02 -2.13
CA MET A 187 6.97 1.99 -2.00
C MET A 187 7.39 0.68 -2.68
N GLN A 188 8.06 0.75 -3.83
CA GLN A 188 8.65 -0.40 -4.48
C GLN A 188 9.67 -1.09 -3.57
N ALA A 189 10.62 -0.35 -3.01
CA ALA A 189 11.62 -0.89 -2.10
C ALA A 189 10.98 -1.53 -0.84
N TRP A 190 9.88 -0.96 -0.35
CA TRP A 190 9.11 -1.54 0.74
C TRP A 190 8.48 -2.89 0.35
N PHE A 191 7.85 -3.00 -0.81
CA PHE A 191 7.31 -4.26 -1.32
C PHE A 191 8.41 -5.32 -1.48
N GLU A 192 9.54 -4.96 -2.08
CA GLU A 192 10.69 -5.85 -2.28
C GLU A 192 11.32 -6.34 -0.96
N SER A 193 11.22 -5.54 0.09
CA SER A 193 11.71 -5.91 1.43
C SER A 193 10.76 -6.78 2.25
N GLY A 194 9.58 -7.10 1.71
CA GLY A 194 8.59 -7.99 2.33
C GLY A 194 7.33 -7.30 2.82
N ALA A 195 7.13 -6.01 2.54
CA ALA A 195 5.93 -5.23 2.86
C ALA A 195 5.50 -5.32 4.35
N VAL A 196 6.46 -5.33 5.26
CA VAL A 196 6.19 -5.46 6.70
C VAL A 196 5.66 -4.13 7.24
N CYS A 197 4.53 -4.21 7.94
CA CYS A 197 3.91 -3.05 8.57
C CYS A 197 4.52 -2.75 9.94
N PRO A 198 4.70 -1.47 10.31
CA PRO A 198 5.00 -1.09 11.68
C PRO A 198 3.86 -1.52 12.62
N ALA A 199 4.18 -1.72 13.88
CA ALA A 199 3.18 -2.08 14.90
C ALA A 199 2.16 -0.94 15.10
N GLU A 200 2.66 0.31 15.12
CA GLU A 200 1.90 1.56 15.29
C GLU A 200 2.31 2.64 14.26
#